data_587f3a611aa66c08c177a601d075e67c
#
_entry.id   587f3a611aa66c08c177a601d075e67c
#
_cell.length_a   1.000
_cell.length_b   1.000
_cell.length_c   1.000
_cell.angle_alpha   90.00
_cell.angle_beta   90.00
_cell.angle_gamma   90.00
#
_symmetry.space_group_name_H-M   'P 1'
#
loop_
_entity.id
_entity.type
_entity.pdbx_description
1 polymer ?
#
loop_
_entity_poly.entity_id
_entity_poly.type
_entity_poly.pdbx_seq_one_letter_code
_entity_poly.pdbx_strand_id
1 'polypeptide(L)'
;YHPSVSIDEASALSQWMTYKCCIQDIPFGGAKGGITIDVSKYNSKEIEKISRNFVKALYPYIGSNKDIPAPDVNTNSNIMDWMTDEYNNISGSFNSTSNMKSVFTGKSLDFGGSEVREEATGRGVALNIREWAKKKDYELKGKNYIIQGFGNVGYYTCELLNSFGMNLIAVGDHSGYIYSKEGFNIFNLKEYVSKNKCLHGYEGGEEITKEEFFKLKCNVLIPSALELQITQENAGDIDCDLIVEAANGPVEHEAEQILENNNITIIPDILANSGG
;
A
#
# COMPACT_ATOMS: atom_id res chain seq x y z
N TYR A 1 -0.20 10.23 10.78
CA TYR A 1 -0.57 11.56 11.25
C TYR A 1 -1.60 12.16 10.30
N HIS A 2 -2.82 12.37 10.77
CA HIS A 2 -3.90 12.90 9.90
C HIS A 2 -4.97 13.60 10.75
N PRO A 3 -5.65 14.64 10.23
CA PRO A 3 -6.70 15.33 10.96
C PRO A 3 -7.91 14.46 11.32
N SER A 4 -8.19 13.43 10.52
CA SER A 4 -9.33 12.51 10.71
C SER A 4 -9.06 11.35 11.67
N VAL A 5 -7.86 11.20 12.22
CA VAL A 5 -7.54 10.10 13.14
C VAL A 5 -8.55 10.08 14.29
N SER A 6 -9.23 8.94 14.44
CA SER A 6 -10.25 8.69 15.47
C SER A 6 -10.06 7.33 16.13
N ILE A 7 -10.73 7.10 17.25
CA ILE A 7 -10.71 5.80 17.95
C ILE A 7 -11.40 4.73 17.09
N ASP A 8 -12.49 5.10 16.40
CA ASP A 8 -13.25 4.15 15.57
C ASP A 8 -12.41 3.70 14.37
N GLU A 9 -11.73 4.63 13.69
CA GLU A 9 -10.80 4.32 12.60
C GLU A 9 -9.64 3.44 13.10
N ALA A 10 -9.01 3.80 14.23
CA ALA A 10 -7.92 3.01 14.81
C ALA A 10 -8.39 1.60 15.20
N SER A 11 -9.61 1.46 15.73
CA SER A 11 -10.19 0.18 16.09
C SER A 11 -10.43 -0.70 14.86
N ALA A 12 -11.03 -0.17 13.79
CA ALA A 12 -11.26 -0.88 12.55
C ALA A 12 -9.94 -1.34 11.91
N LEU A 13 -8.97 -0.44 11.79
CA LEU A 13 -7.66 -0.75 11.20
C LEU A 13 -6.86 -1.75 12.05
N SER A 14 -7.00 -1.75 13.40
CA SER A 14 -6.35 -2.74 14.26
C SER A 14 -6.91 -4.15 14.05
N GLN A 15 -8.21 -4.28 13.77
CA GLN A 15 -8.82 -5.56 13.41
C GLN A 15 -8.26 -6.07 12.06
N TRP A 16 -8.16 -5.22 11.04
CA TRP A 16 -7.50 -5.58 9.78
C TRP A 16 -6.06 -6.04 9.99
N MET A 17 -5.30 -5.35 10.82
CA MET A 17 -3.94 -5.78 11.15
C MET A 17 -3.90 -7.14 11.84
N THR A 18 -4.89 -7.46 12.68
CA THR A 18 -5.02 -8.79 13.30
C THR A 18 -5.21 -9.87 12.23
N TYR A 19 -6.09 -9.64 11.26
CA TYR A 19 -6.29 -10.59 10.15
C TYR A 19 -5.05 -10.75 9.29
N LYS A 20 -4.36 -9.65 8.95
CA LYS A 20 -3.11 -9.69 8.18
C LYS A 20 -2.02 -10.48 8.89
N CYS A 21 -1.82 -10.25 10.19
CA CYS A 21 -0.86 -11.00 11.00
C CYS A 21 -1.20 -12.50 11.04
N CYS A 22 -2.49 -12.84 11.21
CA CYS A 22 -2.96 -14.21 11.23
C CYS A 22 -2.73 -14.93 9.89
N ILE A 23 -3.07 -14.27 8.77
CA ILE A 23 -2.90 -14.85 7.42
C ILE A 23 -1.41 -15.10 7.11
N GLN A 24 -0.52 -14.24 7.60
CA GLN A 24 0.92 -14.38 7.40
C GLN A 24 1.60 -15.30 8.43
N ASP A 25 0.82 -15.89 9.35
CA ASP A 25 1.32 -16.78 10.42
C ASP A 25 2.44 -16.14 11.25
N ILE A 26 2.34 -14.84 11.52
CA ILE A 26 3.28 -14.13 12.39
C ILE A 26 2.72 -14.00 13.80
N PRO A 27 3.56 -14.12 14.86
CA PRO A 27 3.12 -14.22 16.24
C PRO A 27 2.77 -12.85 16.86
N PHE A 28 2.00 -12.03 16.12
CA PHE A 28 1.51 -10.73 16.58
C PHE A 28 0.00 -10.62 16.46
N GLY A 29 -0.61 -9.87 17.37
CA GLY A 29 -1.95 -9.32 17.20
C GLY A 29 -1.90 -8.09 16.29
N GLY A 30 -3.07 -7.48 16.07
CA GLY A 30 -3.17 -6.23 15.34
C GLY A 30 -3.26 -5.04 16.29
N ALA A 31 -2.54 -3.99 15.95
CA ALA A 31 -2.65 -2.68 16.58
C ALA A 31 -2.65 -1.58 15.53
N LYS A 32 -3.25 -0.45 15.84
CA LYS A 32 -3.22 0.76 15.03
C LYS A 32 -3.31 1.97 15.94
N GLY A 33 -2.71 3.06 15.53
CA GLY A 33 -2.77 4.31 16.26
C GLY A 33 -2.34 5.48 15.40
N GLY A 34 -2.51 6.68 15.90
CA GLY A 34 -2.13 7.87 15.16
C GLY A 34 -2.15 9.13 16.02
N ILE A 35 -1.80 10.24 15.41
CA ILE A 35 -1.89 11.57 15.99
C ILE A 35 -2.84 12.40 15.13
N THR A 36 -3.85 13.01 15.76
CA THR A 36 -4.81 13.89 15.09
C THR A 36 -4.17 15.25 14.86
N ILE A 37 -3.47 15.41 13.75
CA ILE A 37 -2.81 16.65 13.33
C ILE A 37 -2.87 16.83 11.81
N ASP A 38 -2.85 18.09 11.39
CA ASP A 38 -2.61 18.49 10.00
C ASP A 38 -1.11 18.80 9.83
N VAL A 39 -0.37 17.87 9.25
CA VAL A 39 1.10 17.98 9.10
C VAL A 39 1.53 19.17 8.26
N SER A 40 0.65 19.68 7.37
CA SER A 40 0.96 20.85 6.52
C SER A 40 1.18 22.14 7.31
N LYS A 41 0.70 22.18 8.55
CA LYS A 41 0.81 23.32 9.46
C LYS A 41 2.10 23.34 10.28
N TYR A 42 2.95 22.31 10.16
CA TYR A 42 4.15 22.14 10.97
C TYR A 42 5.40 22.00 10.10
N ASN A 43 6.49 22.58 10.54
CA ASN A 43 7.79 22.36 9.93
C ASN A 43 8.43 21.06 10.42
N SER A 44 9.53 20.63 9.79
CA SER A 44 10.20 19.35 10.10
C SER A 44 10.64 19.24 11.56
N LYS A 45 11.12 20.34 12.18
CA LYS A 45 11.56 20.33 13.60
C LYS A 45 10.38 20.17 14.56
N GLU A 46 9.24 20.73 14.20
CA GLU A 46 8.00 20.58 14.98
C GLU A 46 7.47 19.15 14.87
N ILE A 47 7.46 18.57 13.67
CA ILE A 47 7.09 17.16 13.46
C ILE A 47 8.04 16.22 14.24
N GLU A 48 9.34 16.48 14.22
CA GLU A 48 10.30 15.74 15.04
C GLU A 48 9.94 15.80 16.54
N LYS A 49 9.68 16.99 17.07
CA LYS A 49 9.30 17.19 18.48
C LYS A 49 8.00 16.47 18.82
N ILE A 50 7.00 16.53 17.94
CA ILE A 50 5.72 15.81 18.09
C ILE A 50 5.99 14.30 18.14
N SER A 51 6.78 13.77 17.21
CA SER A 51 7.09 12.34 17.12
C SER A 51 7.86 11.83 18.34
N ARG A 52 8.83 12.58 18.82
CA ARG A 52 9.55 12.24 20.06
C ARG A 52 8.64 12.28 21.29
N ASN A 53 7.75 13.25 21.40
CA ASN A 53 6.79 13.31 22.51
C ASN A 53 5.76 12.18 22.44
N PHE A 54 5.36 11.76 21.24
CA PHE A 54 4.50 10.59 21.04
C PHE A 54 5.15 9.32 21.60
N VAL A 55 6.46 9.11 21.34
CA VAL A 55 7.21 7.99 21.92
C VAL A 55 7.22 8.05 23.43
N LYS A 56 7.43 9.23 24.04
CA LYS A 56 7.41 9.37 25.52
C LYS A 56 6.08 8.92 26.13
N ALA A 57 4.97 9.29 25.46
CA ALA A 57 3.63 8.91 25.91
C ALA A 57 3.37 7.39 25.74
N LEU A 58 3.86 6.80 24.64
CA LEU A 58 3.65 5.38 24.33
C LEU A 58 4.69 4.45 24.95
N TYR A 59 5.78 4.95 25.50
CA TYR A 59 6.91 4.15 25.98
C TYR A 59 6.53 2.95 26.84
N PRO A 60 5.56 3.04 27.80
CA PRO A 60 5.16 1.90 28.61
C PRO A 60 4.47 0.76 27.83
N TYR A 61 3.94 1.05 26.65
CA TYR A 61 3.08 0.16 25.87
C TYR A 61 3.79 -0.46 24.67
N ILE A 62 4.84 0.18 24.14
CA ILE A 62 5.60 -0.27 22.97
C ILE A 62 6.87 -1.02 23.37
N GLY A 63 7.34 -1.88 22.49
CA GLY A 63 8.56 -2.67 22.72
C GLY A 63 8.68 -3.83 21.75
N SER A 64 9.86 -4.43 21.65
CA SER A 64 10.12 -5.56 20.73
C SER A 64 9.22 -6.79 20.93
N ASN A 65 8.63 -6.92 22.13
CA ASN A 65 7.70 -8.00 22.49
C ASN A 65 6.33 -7.47 22.92
N LYS A 66 6.00 -6.25 22.51
CA LYS A 66 4.73 -5.57 22.75
C LYS A 66 4.24 -5.00 21.41
N ASP A 67 3.71 -3.79 21.42
CA ASP A 67 3.33 -3.10 20.19
C ASP A 67 4.56 -2.54 19.48
N ILE A 68 4.64 -2.78 18.17
CA ILE A 68 5.74 -2.36 17.29
C ILE A 68 5.21 -1.35 16.27
N PRO A 69 5.40 -0.05 16.48
CA PRO A 69 4.95 0.96 15.53
C PRO A 69 5.66 0.88 14.17
N ALA A 70 4.90 1.18 13.12
CA ALA A 70 5.34 1.24 11.74
C ALA A 70 4.95 2.59 11.10
N PRO A 71 5.60 3.02 10.01
CA PRO A 71 5.17 4.20 9.28
C PRO A 71 3.87 3.95 8.52
N ASP A 72 3.06 5.00 8.42
CA ASP A 72 1.80 5.03 7.69
C ASP A 72 1.58 6.45 7.13
N VAL A 73 0.33 6.87 6.90
CA VAL A 73 0.01 8.18 6.32
C VAL A 73 0.77 9.32 7.01
N ASN A 74 1.45 10.13 6.20
CA ASN A 74 2.26 11.29 6.63
C ASN A 74 3.39 10.96 7.62
N THR A 75 3.86 9.71 7.61
CA THR A 75 5.08 9.29 8.30
C THR A 75 6.05 8.62 7.33
N ASN A 76 7.33 8.60 7.67
CA ASN A 76 8.40 8.09 6.81
C ASN A 76 9.57 7.55 7.66
N SER A 77 10.62 7.07 7.00
CA SER A 77 11.79 6.52 7.66
C SER A 77 12.46 7.49 8.63
N ASN A 78 12.55 8.79 8.28
CA ASN A 78 13.16 9.78 9.16
C ASN A 78 12.37 9.93 10.48
N ILE A 79 11.04 9.91 10.41
CA ILE A 79 10.19 9.96 11.61
C ILE A 79 10.41 8.70 12.46
N MET A 80 10.52 7.53 11.83
CA MET A 80 10.79 6.29 12.55
C MET A 80 12.20 6.29 13.18
N ASP A 81 13.16 6.93 12.56
CA ASP A 81 14.50 7.11 13.11
C ASP A 81 14.48 8.00 14.36
N TRP A 82 13.77 9.14 14.32
CA TRP A 82 13.58 10.00 15.49
C TRP A 82 12.86 9.29 16.62
N MET A 83 11.86 8.47 16.32
CA MET A 83 11.15 7.67 17.31
C MET A 83 12.06 6.61 17.95
N THR A 84 12.87 5.95 17.13
CA THR A 84 13.83 4.93 17.61
C THR A 84 14.90 5.57 18.51
N ASP A 85 15.44 6.71 18.10
CA ASP A 85 16.41 7.47 18.89
C ASP A 85 15.82 7.90 20.25
N GLU A 86 14.61 8.45 20.25
CA GLU A 86 13.95 8.86 21.49
C GLU A 86 13.66 7.68 22.43
N TYR A 87 13.23 6.55 21.89
CA TYR A 87 13.02 5.32 22.69
C TYR A 87 14.33 4.86 23.35
N ASN A 88 15.44 4.90 22.64
CA ASN A 88 16.77 4.57 23.16
C ASN A 88 17.19 5.55 24.27
N ASN A 89 16.94 6.85 24.09
CA ASN A 89 17.25 7.87 25.09
C ASN A 89 16.48 7.64 26.40
N ILE A 90 15.20 7.30 26.33
CA ILE A 90 14.37 7.03 27.51
C ILE A 90 14.81 5.73 28.20
N SER A 91 15.16 4.70 27.46
CA SER A 91 15.58 3.41 28.02
C SER A 91 16.91 3.46 28.77
N GLY A 92 17.69 4.52 28.62
CA GLY A 92 19.01 4.68 29.25
C GLY A 92 20.08 3.74 28.72
N SER A 93 19.84 3.07 27.61
CA SER A 93 20.69 1.99 27.12
C SER A 93 21.50 2.40 25.90
N PHE A 94 22.50 3.26 26.09
CA PHE A 94 23.50 3.55 25.06
C PHE A 94 24.33 2.32 24.62
N ASN A 95 24.28 1.24 25.40
CA ASN A 95 25.00 -0.02 25.13
C ASN A 95 24.08 -1.22 24.87
N SER A 96 22.80 -1.00 24.61
CA SER A 96 21.90 -2.12 24.43
C SER A 96 22.01 -2.75 23.07
N THR A 97 22.21 -4.02 23.14
CA THR A 97 22.11 -5.07 22.12
C THR A 97 20.90 -4.91 21.18
N SER A 98 20.98 -5.54 20.05
CA SER A 98 20.08 -5.58 18.89
C SER A 98 18.55 -5.47 19.15
N ASN A 99 18.06 -5.77 20.34
CA ASN A 99 16.62 -5.81 20.66
C ASN A 99 15.92 -4.43 20.71
N MET A 100 16.65 -3.34 20.96
CA MET A 100 16.01 -2.01 21.00
C MET A 100 15.78 -1.40 19.62
N LYS A 101 16.55 -1.79 18.63
CA LYS A 101 16.33 -1.38 17.25
C LYS A 101 15.09 -2.05 16.64
N SER A 102 14.58 -3.12 17.23
CA SER A 102 13.40 -3.85 16.76
C SER A 102 12.05 -3.29 17.23
N VAL A 103 12.05 -2.24 18.07
CA VAL A 103 10.81 -1.62 18.59
C VAL A 103 10.03 -0.90 17.51
N PHE A 104 10.69 -0.40 16.47
CA PHE A 104 10.07 0.29 15.35
C PHE A 104 10.45 -0.36 14.04
N THR A 105 9.51 -0.45 13.09
CA THR A 105 9.78 -0.87 11.71
C THR A 105 9.84 0.34 10.78
N GLY A 106 10.22 0.13 9.52
CA GLY A 106 10.25 1.19 8.52
C GLY A 106 11.29 2.30 8.74
N LYS A 107 12.28 2.03 9.58
CA LYS A 107 13.45 2.87 9.77
C LYS A 107 14.31 2.94 8.50
N SER A 108 15.19 3.95 8.43
CA SER A 108 16.25 3.96 7.42
C SER A 108 17.21 2.77 7.60
N LEU A 109 17.93 2.43 6.55
CA LEU A 109 18.93 1.34 6.59
C LEU A 109 20.01 1.61 7.63
N ASP A 110 20.42 2.87 7.78
CA ASP A 110 21.44 3.29 8.77
C ASP A 110 20.98 3.05 10.22
N PHE A 111 19.67 3.11 10.46
CA PHE A 111 19.05 2.77 11.75
C PHE A 111 18.66 1.30 11.89
N GLY A 112 19.07 0.45 10.94
CA GLY A 112 18.78 -0.98 10.94
C GLY A 112 17.40 -1.34 10.39
N GLY A 113 16.93 -0.57 9.41
CA GLY A 113 15.76 -0.89 8.61
C GLY A 113 15.98 -2.08 7.67
N SER A 114 14.91 -2.61 7.11
CA SER A 114 14.95 -3.71 6.13
C SER A 114 15.08 -3.17 4.71
N GLU A 115 15.99 -3.73 3.92
CA GLU A 115 16.22 -3.35 2.51
C GLU A 115 14.97 -3.50 1.63
N VAL A 116 14.17 -4.53 1.89
CA VAL A 116 12.98 -4.85 1.07
C VAL A 116 11.70 -4.14 1.51
N ARG A 117 11.73 -3.33 2.58
CA ARG A 117 10.52 -2.73 3.16
C ARG A 117 9.78 -1.82 2.17
N GLU A 118 10.52 -1.08 1.35
CA GLU A 118 9.94 -0.13 0.41
C GLU A 118 9.09 -0.83 -0.66
N GLU A 119 9.56 -1.94 -1.19
CA GLU A 119 8.87 -2.72 -2.24
C GLU A 119 7.88 -3.75 -1.68
N ALA A 120 7.93 -4.07 -0.39
CA ALA A 120 7.32 -5.26 0.20
C ALA A 120 5.82 -5.39 -0.09
N THR A 121 5.06 -4.31 0.00
CA THR A 121 3.61 -4.33 -0.27
C THR A 121 3.32 -4.63 -1.75
N GLY A 122 3.91 -3.86 -2.66
CA GLY A 122 3.72 -4.06 -4.10
C GLY A 122 4.25 -5.42 -4.58
N ARG A 123 5.38 -5.85 -4.02
CA ARG A 123 5.93 -7.19 -4.25
C ARG A 123 4.95 -8.28 -3.80
N GLY A 124 4.34 -8.14 -2.62
CA GLY A 124 3.32 -9.05 -2.11
C GLY A 124 2.12 -9.16 -3.04
N VAL A 125 1.60 -8.03 -3.54
CA VAL A 125 0.51 -7.98 -4.51
C VAL A 125 0.86 -8.80 -5.77
N ALA A 126 2.01 -8.54 -6.37
CA ALA A 126 2.43 -9.25 -7.59
C ALA A 126 2.68 -10.75 -7.35
N LEU A 127 3.21 -11.12 -6.17
CA LEU A 127 3.39 -12.53 -5.80
C LEU A 127 2.05 -13.26 -5.63
N ASN A 128 1.04 -12.62 -5.06
CA ASN A 128 -0.32 -13.19 -4.96
C ASN A 128 -0.92 -13.45 -6.35
N ILE A 129 -0.74 -12.54 -7.31
CA ILE A 129 -1.15 -12.74 -8.71
C ILE A 129 -0.45 -13.96 -9.30
N ARG A 130 0.86 -14.09 -9.11
CA ARG A 130 1.63 -15.23 -9.58
C ARG A 130 1.16 -16.55 -8.99
N GLU A 131 0.91 -16.60 -7.68
CA GLU A 131 0.47 -17.84 -7.02
C GLU A 131 -0.98 -18.20 -7.40
N TRP A 132 -1.86 -17.22 -7.60
CA TRP A 132 -3.19 -17.44 -8.17
C TRP A 132 -3.09 -18.02 -9.58
N ALA A 133 -2.25 -17.45 -10.43
CA ALA A 133 -2.04 -17.92 -11.80
C ALA A 133 -1.54 -19.37 -11.83
N LYS A 134 -0.57 -19.74 -10.98
CA LYS A 134 -0.10 -21.11 -10.85
C LYS A 134 -1.22 -22.08 -10.44
N LYS A 135 -2.05 -21.71 -9.45
CA LYS A 135 -3.15 -22.56 -9.00
C LYS A 135 -4.25 -22.76 -10.06
N LYS A 136 -4.39 -21.83 -10.97
CA LYS A 136 -5.39 -21.87 -12.06
C LYS A 136 -4.82 -22.37 -13.38
N ASP A 137 -3.54 -22.76 -13.44
CA ASP A 137 -2.83 -23.08 -14.69
C ASP A 137 -2.98 -21.95 -15.72
N TYR A 138 -2.85 -20.69 -15.23
CA TYR A 138 -3.08 -19.48 -16.00
C TYR A 138 -1.75 -18.82 -16.37
N GLU A 139 -1.50 -18.64 -17.68
CA GLU A 139 -0.27 -18.01 -18.15
C GLU A 139 -0.37 -16.48 -18.01
N LEU A 140 0.57 -15.87 -17.26
CA LEU A 140 0.63 -14.42 -17.08
C LEU A 140 1.28 -13.69 -18.26
N LYS A 141 2.22 -14.34 -18.97
CA LYS A 141 2.96 -13.71 -20.06
C LYS A 141 2.01 -13.25 -21.19
N GLY A 142 2.14 -11.98 -21.58
CA GLY A 142 1.31 -11.36 -22.61
C GLY A 142 -0.08 -10.97 -22.15
N LYS A 143 -0.44 -11.18 -20.89
CA LYS A 143 -1.72 -10.73 -20.32
C LYS A 143 -1.67 -9.25 -19.96
N ASN A 144 -2.81 -8.59 -20.10
CA ASN A 144 -2.97 -7.17 -19.83
C ASN A 144 -3.47 -6.93 -18.40
N TYR A 145 -2.98 -5.89 -17.77
CA TYR A 145 -3.51 -5.43 -16.49
C TYR A 145 -3.68 -3.91 -16.48
N ILE A 146 -4.55 -3.45 -15.60
CA ILE A 146 -4.76 -2.04 -15.31
C ILE A 146 -4.59 -1.79 -13.82
N ILE A 147 -4.09 -0.62 -13.46
CA ILE A 147 -3.83 -0.27 -12.07
C ILE A 147 -4.34 1.13 -11.74
N GLN A 148 -5.09 1.25 -10.67
CA GLN A 148 -5.52 2.53 -10.12
C GLN A 148 -4.63 2.89 -8.93
N GLY A 149 -3.81 3.91 -9.07
CA GLY A 149 -2.80 4.32 -8.11
C GLY A 149 -1.39 3.93 -8.56
N PHE A 150 -0.54 4.93 -8.83
CA PHE A 150 0.85 4.73 -9.24
C PHE A 150 1.84 5.33 -8.22
N GLY A 151 1.48 5.16 -6.93
CA GLY A 151 2.36 5.44 -5.80
C GLY A 151 3.37 4.31 -5.56
N ASN A 152 3.86 4.19 -4.32
CA ASN A 152 4.82 3.14 -3.96
C ASN A 152 4.29 1.73 -4.28
N VAL A 153 3.12 1.35 -3.76
CA VAL A 153 2.52 0.03 -3.97
C VAL A 153 2.30 -0.24 -5.46
N GLY A 154 1.68 0.73 -6.18
CA GLY A 154 1.41 0.59 -7.61
C GLY A 154 2.66 0.39 -8.44
N TYR A 155 3.69 1.21 -8.22
CA TYR A 155 4.94 1.10 -8.98
C TYR A 155 5.62 -0.27 -8.81
N TYR A 156 5.86 -0.70 -7.56
CA TYR A 156 6.55 -1.99 -7.33
C TYR A 156 5.73 -3.20 -7.76
N THR A 157 4.39 -3.09 -7.72
CA THR A 157 3.52 -4.09 -8.34
C THR A 157 3.75 -4.16 -9.85
N CYS A 158 3.72 -3.02 -10.54
CA CYS A 158 3.93 -2.95 -11.99
C CYS A 158 5.33 -3.45 -12.39
N GLU A 159 6.37 -3.06 -11.66
CA GLU A 159 7.75 -3.48 -11.93
C GLU A 159 7.87 -5.02 -11.91
N LEU A 160 7.30 -5.66 -10.90
CA LEU A 160 7.36 -7.11 -10.78
C LEU A 160 6.45 -7.82 -11.81
N LEU A 161 5.24 -7.31 -12.08
CA LEU A 161 4.36 -7.87 -13.11
C LEU A 161 4.96 -7.74 -14.52
N ASN A 162 5.66 -6.64 -14.80
CA ASN A 162 6.43 -6.49 -16.04
C ASN A 162 7.51 -7.59 -16.17
N SER A 163 8.18 -7.95 -15.07
CA SER A 163 9.16 -9.06 -15.07
C SER A 163 8.51 -10.43 -15.32
N PHE A 164 7.22 -10.59 -15.02
CA PHE A 164 6.44 -11.80 -15.36
C PHE A 164 5.92 -11.78 -16.81
N GLY A 165 6.22 -10.71 -17.56
CA GLY A 165 5.82 -10.54 -18.95
C GLY A 165 4.39 -10.07 -19.15
N MET A 166 3.76 -9.49 -18.13
CA MET A 166 2.46 -8.84 -18.24
C MET A 166 2.58 -7.41 -18.80
N ASN A 167 1.50 -6.92 -19.37
CA ASN A 167 1.41 -5.62 -20.05
C ASN A 167 0.54 -4.64 -19.25
N LEU A 168 1.08 -3.51 -18.80
CA LEU A 168 0.28 -2.42 -18.23
C LEU A 168 -0.36 -1.61 -19.34
N ILE A 169 -1.69 -1.69 -19.49
CA ILE A 169 -2.41 -0.98 -20.56
C ILE A 169 -3.15 0.27 -20.07
N ALA A 170 -3.44 0.39 -18.78
CA ALA A 170 -4.01 1.62 -18.23
C ALA A 170 -3.54 1.85 -16.81
N VAL A 171 -3.36 3.12 -16.47
CA VAL A 171 -2.95 3.56 -15.14
C VAL A 171 -3.71 4.83 -14.75
N GLY A 172 -4.09 4.91 -13.48
CA GLY A 172 -4.76 6.08 -12.92
C GLY A 172 -4.08 6.59 -11.66
N ASP A 173 -4.16 7.89 -11.40
CA ASP A 173 -3.82 8.51 -10.13
C ASP A 173 -4.81 9.64 -9.79
N HIS A 174 -4.47 10.45 -8.78
CA HIS A 174 -5.30 11.59 -8.35
C HIS A 174 -5.47 12.68 -9.43
N SER A 175 -4.65 12.68 -10.47
CA SER A 175 -4.66 13.69 -11.54
C SER A 175 -5.42 13.25 -12.79
N GLY A 176 -5.70 11.95 -12.94
CA GLY A 176 -6.42 11.40 -14.09
C GLY A 176 -6.04 9.96 -14.42
N TYR A 177 -6.49 9.52 -15.57
CA TYR A 177 -6.30 8.16 -16.07
C TYR A 177 -5.76 8.22 -17.49
N ILE A 178 -4.85 7.32 -17.81
CA ILE A 178 -4.27 7.19 -19.15
C ILE A 178 -4.32 5.74 -19.63
N TYR A 179 -4.52 5.55 -20.92
CA TYR A 179 -4.59 4.27 -21.61
C TYR A 179 -3.60 4.19 -22.76
N SER A 180 -3.00 3.02 -22.96
CA SER A 180 -2.16 2.71 -24.13
C SER A 180 -2.42 1.27 -24.57
N LYS A 181 -2.88 1.10 -25.80
CA LYS A 181 -3.11 -0.22 -26.38
C LYS A 181 -1.82 -1.08 -26.43
N GLU A 182 -0.70 -0.44 -26.68
CA GLU A 182 0.61 -1.09 -26.77
C GLU A 182 1.26 -1.33 -25.40
N GLY A 183 0.65 -0.76 -24.34
CA GLY A 183 1.16 -0.80 -22.98
C GLY A 183 2.17 0.31 -22.67
N PHE A 184 2.51 0.40 -21.39
CA PHE A 184 3.41 1.44 -20.87
C PHE A 184 4.79 0.87 -20.53
N ASN A 185 5.83 1.67 -20.80
CA ASN A 185 7.14 1.45 -20.21
C ASN A 185 7.13 1.94 -18.76
N ILE A 186 7.21 1.01 -17.80
CA ILE A 186 7.09 1.27 -16.37
C ILE A 186 8.16 2.24 -15.86
N PHE A 187 9.39 2.15 -16.38
CA PHE A 187 10.50 3.00 -15.95
C PHE A 187 10.31 4.45 -16.42
N ASN A 188 9.92 4.65 -17.68
CA ASN A 188 9.63 6.00 -18.21
C ASN A 188 8.46 6.65 -17.45
N LEU A 189 7.42 5.86 -17.16
CA LEU A 189 6.26 6.32 -16.40
C LEU A 189 6.67 6.71 -14.96
N LYS A 190 7.51 5.90 -14.31
CA LYS A 190 8.06 6.20 -12.97
C LYS A 190 8.88 7.47 -12.96
N GLU A 191 9.76 7.64 -13.95
CA GLU A 191 10.59 8.84 -14.06
C GLU A 191 9.71 10.10 -14.21
N TYR A 192 8.72 10.05 -15.10
CA TYR A 192 7.77 11.14 -15.29
C TYR A 192 7.02 11.49 -13.99
N VAL A 193 6.39 10.50 -13.34
CA VAL A 193 5.63 10.71 -12.11
C VAL A 193 6.53 11.17 -10.96
N SER A 194 7.75 10.69 -10.88
CA SER A 194 8.70 11.14 -9.86
C SER A 194 9.02 12.63 -9.98
N LYS A 195 9.11 13.13 -11.23
CA LYS A 195 9.41 14.54 -11.56
C LYS A 195 8.18 15.44 -11.42
N ASN A 196 7.03 15.01 -11.96
CA ASN A 196 5.82 15.82 -12.06
C ASN A 196 4.82 15.61 -10.91
N LYS A 197 5.00 14.55 -10.11
CA LYS A 197 4.13 14.15 -8.99
C LYS A 197 2.72 13.75 -9.39
N CYS A 198 2.45 13.56 -10.69
CA CYS A 198 1.15 13.19 -11.24
C CYS A 198 1.32 12.54 -12.62
N LEU A 199 0.26 11.88 -13.12
CA LEU A 199 0.18 11.29 -14.45
C LEU A 199 -0.22 12.31 -15.54
N HIS A 200 -0.93 13.36 -15.15
CA HIS A 200 -1.45 14.36 -16.11
C HIS A 200 -0.34 14.92 -17.01
N GLY A 201 -0.61 14.95 -18.31
CA GLY A 201 0.33 15.42 -19.32
C GLY A 201 1.40 14.40 -19.75
N TYR A 202 1.29 13.12 -19.33
CA TYR A 202 2.18 12.08 -19.86
C TYR A 202 1.81 11.73 -21.30
N GLU A 203 2.71 12.03 -22.24
CA GLU A 203 2.48 11.86 -23.68
C GLU A 203 2.50 10.40 -24.17
N GLY A 204 2.79 9.43 -23.30
CA GLY A 204 2.88 8.01 -23.67
C GLY A 204 1.54 7.26 -23.69
N GLY A 205 0.41 7.95 -23.52
CA GLY A 205 -0.93 7.34 -23.48
C GLY A 205 -2.02 8.35 -23.80
N GLU A 206 -3.23 7.84 -24.04
CA GLU A 206 -4.45 8.61 -24.26
C GLU A 206 -5.13 8.89 -22.92
N GLU A 207 -5.53 10.13 -22.66
CA GLU A 207 -6.32 10.45 -21.47
C GLU A 207 -7.73 9.86 -21.58
N ILE A 208 -8.17 9.20 -20.51
CA ILE A 208 -9.49 8.59 -20.39
C ILE A 208 -10.15 9.00 -19.07
N THR A 209 -11.46 8.86 -18.99
CA THR A 209 -12.20 9.09 -17.75
C THR A 209 -12.06 7.92 -16.77
N LYS A 210 -12.44 8.14 -15.49
CA LYS A 210 -12.51 7.08 -14.48
C LYS A 210 -13.50 5.97 -14.90
N GLU A 211 -14.61 6.34 -15.45
CA GLU A 211 -15.65 5.43 -15.94
C GLU A 211 -15.12 4.57 -17.10
N GLU A 212 -14.42 5.18 -18.06
CA GLU A 212 -13.80 4.45 -19.16
C GLU A 212 -12.73 3.49 -18.66
N PHE A 213 -11.92 3.91 -17.65
CA PHE A 213 -10.88 3.06 -17.06
C PHE A 213 -11.47 1.76 -16.48
N PHE A 214 -12.54 1.82 -15.69
CA PHE A 214 -13.15 0.63 -15.11
C PHE A 214 -13.91 -0.25 -16.13
N LYS A 215 -14.25 0.27 -17.31
CA LYS A 215 -14.84 -0.47 -18.43
C LYS A 215 -13.82 -1.13 -19.36
N LEU A 216 -12.53 -0.85 -19.16
CA LEU A 216 -11.50 -1.47 -20.00
C LEU A 216 -11.47 -2.99 -19.79
N LYS A 217 -11.49 -3.73 -20.90
CA LYS A 217 -11.24 -5.16 -20.87
C LYS A 217 -9.77 -5.43 -20.54
N CYS A 218 -9.54 -6.14 -19.43
CA CYS A 218 -8.22 -6.55 -19.01
C CYS A 218 -8.24 -7.95 -18.40
N ASN A 219 -7.07 -8.50 -18.05
CA ASN A 219 -7.01 -9.76 -17.33
C ASN A 219 -6.94 -9.56 -15.82
N VAL A 220 -6.26 -8.51 -15.37
CA VAL A 220 -6.12 -8.20 -13.95
C VAL A 220 -6.39 -6.72 -13.70
N LEU A 221 -7.28 -6.42 -12.76
CA LEU A 221 -7.56 -5.07 -12.25
C LEU A 221 -6.98 -4.94 -10.85
N ILE A 222 -6.20 -3.87 -10.62
CA ILE A 222 -5.47 -3.66 -9.35
C ILE A 222 -5.83 -2.29 -8.77
N PRO A 223 -6.85 -2.17 -7.92
CA PRO A 223 -7.10 -0.96 -7.16
C PRO A 223 -6.05 -0.81 -6.05
N SER A 224 -5.16 0.20 -6.18
CA SER A 224 -4.04 0.47 -5.25
C SER A 224 -4.00 1.93 -4.77
N ALA A 225 -5.10 2.66 -4.88
CA ALA A 225 -5.20 4.07 -4.48
C ALA A 225 -5.97 4.23 -3.16
N LEU A 226 -7.29 4.16 -3.21
CA LEU A 226 -8.20 4.48 -2.11
C LEU A 226 -9.23 3.35 -1.89
N GLU A 227 -9.91 3.43 -0.77
CA GLU A 227 -11.10 2.63 -0.47
C GLU A 227 -12.27 2.97 -1.40
N LEU A 228 -13.23 2.05 -1.52
CA LEU A 228 -14.52 2.21 -2.20
C LEU A 228 -14.40 2.73 -3.65
N GLN A 229 -13.48 2.16 -4.41
CA GLN A 229 -13.29 2.52 -5.82
C GLN A 229 -14.18 1.69 -6.75
N ILE A 230 -14.45 0.45 -6.37
CA ILE A 230 -15.36 -0.47 -7.05
C ILE A 230 -16.60 -0.56 -6.18
N THR A 231 -17.71 -0.02 -6.68
CA THR A 231 -18.97 0.09 -5.96
C THR A 231 -20.07 -0.69 -6.70
N GLN A 232 -21.23 -0.82 -6.08
CA GLN A 232 -22.40 -1.42 -6.70
C GLN A 232 -22.73 -0.77 -8.06
N GLU A 233 -22.42 0.52 -8.22
CA GLU A 233 -22.74 1.28 -9.44
C GLU A 233 -21.86 0.90 -10.64
N ASN A 234 -20.58 0.56 -10.42
CA ASN A 234 -19.62 0.30 -11.50
C ASN A 234 -19.16 -1.17 -11.60
N ALA A 235 -19.45 -2.00 -10.60
CA ALA A 235 -19.04 -3.41 -10.60
C ALA A 235 -19.57 -4.21 -11.79
N GLY A 236 -20.76 -3.85 -12.29
CA GLY A 236 -21.37 -4.51 -13.45
C GLY A 236 -20.67 -4.23 -14.78
N ASP A 237 -19.88 -3.17 -14.86
CA ASP A 237 -19.15 -2.76 -16.06
C ASP A 237 -17.73 -3.36 -16.17
N ILE A 238 -17.27 -4.04 -15.11
CA ILE A 238 -15.90 -4.58 -15.04
C ILE A 238 -15.79 -5.88 -15.85
N ASP A 239 -14.83 -5.95 -16.77
CA ASP A 239 -14.50 -7.12 -17.60
C ASP A 239 -13.06 -7.54 -17.36
N CYS A 240 -12.85 -8.39 -16.33
CA CYS A 240 -11.53 -8.97 -16.02
C CYS A 240 -11.65 -10.38 -15.42
N ASP A 241 -10.53 -11.11 -15.37
CA ASP A 241 -10.45 -12.44 -14.76
C ASP A 241 -10.22 -12.36 -13.24
N LEU A 242 -9.50 -11.32 -12.81
CA LEU A 242 -9.00 -11.17 -11.43
C LEU A 242 -8.99 -9.71 -11.00
N ILE A 243 -9.51 -9.44 -9.80
CA ILE A 243 -9.28 -8.20 -9.05
C ILE A 243 -8.33 -8.51 -7.88
N VAL A 244 -7.33 -7.64 -7.67
CA VAL A 244 -6.38 -7.78 -6.55
C VAL A 244 -6.36 -6.50 -5.74
N GLU A 245 -6.89 -6.55 -4.54
CA GLU A 245 -7.07 -5.41 -3.66
C GLU A 245 -5.75 -4.95 -3.03
N ALA A 246 -5.02 -4.11 -3.74
CA ALA A 246 -3.76 -3.57 -3.26
C ALA A 246 -3.94 -2.40 -2.27
N ALA A 247 -5.03 -1.64 -2.37
CA ALA A 247 -5.49 -0.71 -1.33
C ALA A 247 -6.28 -1.45 -0.24
N ASN A 248 -6.59 -0.78 0.87
CA ASN A 248 -7.49 -1.32 1.89
C ASN A 248 -8.95 -1.03 1.50
N GLY A 249 -9.82 -2.06 1.49
CA GLY A 249 -11.24 -1.95 1.21
C GLY A 249 -11.60 -1.24 -0.11
N PRO A 250 -10.93 -1.50 -1.24
CA PRO A 250 -11.22 -0.80 -2.49
C PRO A 250 -12.52 -1.28 -3.14
N VAL A 251 -13.00 -2.47 -2.81
CA VAL A 251 -14.26 -3.04 -3.28
C VAL A 251 -15.31 -2.90 -2.18
N GLU A 252 -16.45 -2.34 -2.53
CA GLU A 252 -17.62 -2.26 -1.67
C GLU A 252 -18.23 -3.65 -1.48
N HIS A 253 -18.73 -3.94 -0.28
CA HIS A 253 -19.29 -5.26 0.04
C HIS A 253 -20.45 -5.66 -0.90
N GLU A 254 -21.31 -4.71 -1.22
CA GLU A 254 -22.44 -4.91 -2.14
C GLU A 254 -21.98 -5.17 -3.59
N ALA A 255 -20.79 -4.71 -3.96
CA ALA A 255 -20.20 -4.96 -5.28
C ALA A 255 -19.64 -6.39 -5.41
N GLU A 256 -19.20 -7.02 -4.32
CA GLU A 256 -18.61 -8.37 -4.33
C GLU A 256 -19.55 -9.39 -4.98
N GLN A 257 -20.85 -9.36 -4.64
CA GLN A 257 -21.82 -10.30 -5.20
C GLN A 257 -22.01 -10.13 -6.72
N ILE A 258 -21.92 -8.89 -7.21
CA ILE A 258 -22.03 -8.60 -8.66
C ILE A 258 -20.79 -9.16 -9.38
N LEU A 259 -19.60 -8.94 -8.83
CA LEU A 259 -18.34 -9.43 -9.37
C LEU A 259 -18.28 -10.96 -9.37
N GLU A 260 -18.73 -11.61 -8.29
CA GLU A 260 -18.80 -13.05 -8.19
C GLU A 260 -19.77 -13.67 -9.22
N ASN A 261 -20.95 -13.06 -9.42
CA ASN A 261 -21.90 -13.47 -10.45
C ASN A 261 -21.32 -13.33 -11.87
N ASN A 262 -20.39 -12.40 -12.08
CA ASN A 262 -19.65 -12.23 -13.33
C ASN A 262 -18.43 -13.17 -13.44
N ASN A 263 -18.24 -14.10 -12.48
CA ASN A 263 -17.12 -15.03 -12.39
C ASN A 263 -15.75 -14.33 -12.23
N ILE A 264 -15.71 -13.13 -11.69
CA ILE A 264 -14.47 -12.41 -11.38
C ILE A 264 -13.95 -12.88 -10.03
N THR A 265 -12.72 -13.34 -9.99
CA THR A 265 -12.07 -13.71 -8.72
C THR A 265 -11.56 -12.45 -8.01
N ILE A 266 -11.71 -12.37 -6.68
CA ILE A 266 -11.15 -11.29 -5.88
C ILE A 266 -10.09 -11.88 -4.95
N ILE A 267 -8.88 -11.31 -4.94
CA ILE A 267 -7.89 -11.53 -3.88
C ILE A 267 -8.04 -10.37 -2.89
N PRO A 268 -8.51 -10.65 -1.65
CA PRO A 268 -8.84 -9.59 -0.71
C PRO A 268 -7.60 -8.87 -0.18
N ASP A 269 -7.79 -7.64 0.25
CA ASP A 269 -6.77 -6.72 0.73
C ASP A 269 -5.92 -7.28 1.87
N ILE A 270 -6.57 -7.96 2.85
CA ILE A 270 -5.88 -8.57 4.00
C ILE A 270 -4.84 -9.62 3.59
N LEU A 271 -4.96 -10.21 2.41
CA LEU A 271 -3.97 -11.11 1.81
C LEU A 271 -3.05 -10.35 0.85
N ALA A 272 -3.64 -9.61 -0.10
CA ALA A 272 -2.91 -9.00 -1.21
C ALA A 272 -1.85 -7.98 -0.75
N ASN A 273 -2.20 -7.07 0.17
CA ASN A 273 -1.33 -5.98 0.60
C ASN A 273 -0.59 -6.24 1.92
N SER A 274 -0.66 -7.44 2.46
CA SER A 274 -0.02 -7.81 3.74
C SER A 274 1.51 -7.99 3.66
N GLY A 275 2.12 -7.87 2.48
CA GLY A 275 3.56 -8.02 2.30
C GLY A 275 4.42 -6.98 3.02
N GLY A 276 3.88 -5.81 3.26
CA GLY A 276 4.56 -4.73 3.97
C GLY A 276 4.44 -4.81 5.46
#